data_824f6e42cbecc2abe6cdc892a2670fb5
#
_entry.id   824f6e42cbecc2abe6cdc892a2670fb5
#
_cell.length_a   1.000
_cell.length_b   1.000
_cell.length_c   1.000
_cell.angle_alpha   90.00
_cell.angle_beta   90.00
_cell.angle_gamma   90.00
#
_symmetry.space_group_name_H-M   'P 1'
#
loop_
_entity.id
_entity.type
_entity.pdbx_description
1 polymer ?
#
loop_
_entity_poly.entity_id
_entity_poly.type
_entity_poly.pdbx_seq_one_letter_code
_entity_poly.pdbx_strand_id
1 'polypeptide(L)'
;MIVSFGERSTKYLYHNRPTNRVRRFPGDVVALVLVRLDMLNAAAALLDLRSPPGNRLEALRGDLKAFHSIRVNDQWRLVFRWERNNAHEVKLMDYHR
;
A
#
# COMPACT_ATOMS: atom_id res chain seq x y z
N MET A 1 -0.95 -8.88 -8.47
CA MET A 1 -1.77 -7.81 -9.08
C MET A 1 -2.64 -7.16 -8.01
N ILE A 2 -2.85 -5.88 -8.10
CA ILE A 2 -3.82 -5.19 -7.25
C ILE A 2 -5.21 -5.41 -7.84
N VAL A 3 -6.10 -6.01 -7.06
CA VAL A 3 -7.45 -6.38 -7.51
C VAL A 3 -8.48 -5.35 -7.05
N SER A 4 -8.30 -4.79 -5.86
CA SER A 4 -9.25 -3.82 -5.33
C SER A 4 -8.55 -2.86 -4.36
N PHE A 5 -9.18 -1.72 -4.12
CA PHE A 5 -8.72 -0.70 -3.18
C PHE A 5 -9.71 -0.58 -2.03
N GLY A 6 -9.19 -0.45 -0.82
CA GLY A 6 -9.99 -0.25 0.37
C GLY A 6 -10.36 1.20 0.62
N GLU A 7 -9.81 2.13 -0.17
CA GLU A 7 -10.03 3.55 -0.01
C GLU A 7 -9.91 4.28 -1.34
N ARG A 8 -10.79 5.26 -1.57
CA ARG A 8 -10.84 6.00 -2.83
C ARG A 8 -9.59 6.83 -3.09
N SER A 9 -9.03 7.48 -2.08
CA SER A 9 -7.85 8.31 -2.27
C SER A 9 -6.65 7.49 -2.74
N THR A 10 -6.47 6.28 -2.23
CA THR A 10 -5.42 5.37 -2.70
C THR A 10 -5.64 4.97 -4.15
N LYS A 11 -6.88 4.66 -4.52
CA LYS A 11 -7.24 4.32 -5.90
C LYS A 11 -6.95 5.47 -6.86
N TYR A 12 -7.38 6.68 -6.50
CA TYR A 12 -7.17 7.86 -7.33
C TYR A 12 -5.68 8.19 -7.48
N LEU A 13 -4.92 8.03 -6.41
CA LEU A 13 -3.48 8.22 -6.43
C LEU A 13 -2.81 7.26 -7.41
N TYR A 14 -3.19 5.97 -7.35
CA TYR A 14 -2.64 4.95 -8.24
C TYR A 14 -2.97 5.20 -9.71
N HIS A 15 -4.17 5.69 -10.00
CA HIS A 15 -4.62 5.99 -11.35
C HIS A 15 -4.26 7.43 -11.80
N ASN A 16 -3.44 8.12 -11.03
CA ASN A 16 -2.99 9.47 -11.34
C ASN A 16 -4.15 10.47 -11.55
N ARG A 17 -5.17 10.37 -10.69
CA ARG A 17 -6.33 11.28 -10.73
C ARG A 17 -6.14 12.44 -9.77
N PRO A 18 -6.09 13.69 -10.25
CA PRO A 18 -5.84 14.87 -9.41
C PRO A 18 -7.11 15.27 -8.66
N THR A 19 -7.37 14.61 -7.55
CA THR A 19 -8.49 14.97 -6.66
C THR A 19 -8.00 15.77 -5.47
N ASN A 20 -8.91 16.45 -4.78
CA ASN A 20 -8.57 17.19 -3.55
C ASN A 20 -7.98 16.26 -2.48
N ARG A 21 -8.41 15.00 -2.46
CA ARG A 21 -7.87 14.01 -1.52
C ARG A 21 -6.41 13.68 -1.80
N VAL A 22 -6.07 13.51 -3.08
CA VAL A 22 -4.68 13.22 -3.50
C VAL A 22 -3.78 14.43 -3.27
N ARG A 23 -4.28 15.63 -3.55
CA ARG A 23 -3.52 16.87 -3.37
C ARG A 23 -3.10 17.18 -1.93
N ARG A 24 -3.73 16.51 -0.96
CA ARG A 24 -3.36 16.65 0.46
C ARG A 24 -2.04 16.00 0.80
N PHE A 25 -1.57 15.07 -0.04
CA PHE A 25 -0.31 14.38 0.21
C PHE A 25 0.85 15.19 -0.34
N PRO A 26 1.95 15.35 0.44
CA PRO A 26 3.17 15.92 -0.09
C PRO A 26 3.66 15.17 -1.33
N GLY A 27 4.24 15.88 -2.29
CA GLY A 27 4.67 15.29 -3.56
C GLY A 27 5.69 14.16 -3.40
N ASP A 28 6.61 14.29 -2.43
CA ASP A 28 7.58 13.23 -2.13
C ASP A 28 6.92 11.96 -1.59
N VAL A 29 5.87 12.11 -0.79
CA VAL A 29 5.09 10.96 -0.29
C VAL A 29 4.38 10.29 -1.45
N VAL A 30 3.76 11.04 -2.35
CA VAL A 30 3.07 10.49 -3.52
C VAL A 30 4.03 9.64 -4.35
N ALA A 31 5.24 10.14 -4.61
CA ALA A 31 6.23 9.41 -5.40
C ALA A 31 6.60 8.07 -4.73
N LEU A 32 6.82 8.08 -3.42
CA LEU A 32 7.15 6.87 -2.67
C LEU A 32 5.98 5.86 -2.67
N VAL A 33 4.76 6.35 -2.52
CA VAL A 33 3.56 5.49 -2.54
C VAL A 33 3.40 4.82 -3.90
N LEU A 34 3.61 5.55 -4.99
CA LEU A 34 3.50 5.00 -6.34
C LEU A 34 4.52 3.89 -6.58
N VAL A 35 5.76 4.07 -6.11
CA VAL A 35 6.78 3.01 -6.21
C VAL A 35 6.33 1.76 -5.46
N ARG A 36 5.79 1.90 -4.26
CA ARG A 36 5.32 0.76 -3.46
C ARG A 36 4.08 0.10 -4.08
N LEU A 37 3.17 0.87 -4.65
CA LEU A 37 2.00 0.34 -5.35
C LEU A 37 2.43 -0.48 -6.57
N ASP A 38 3.44 -0.02 -7.32
CA ASP A 38 3.97 -0.76 -8.44
C ASP A 38 4.60 -2.08 -8.01
N MET A 39 5.35 -2.08 -6.90
CA MET A 39 5.92 -3.31 -6.33
C MET A 39 4.82 -4.29 -5.94
N LEU A 40 3.77 -3.78 -5.29
CA LEU A 40 2.63 -4.60 -4.87
C LEU A 40 1.92 -5.21 -6.06
N ASN A 41 1.71 -4.41 -7.10
CA ASN A 41 1.04 -4.88 -8.32
C ASN A 41 1.87 -5.93 -9.06
N ALA A 42 3.19 -5.82 -9.04
CA ALA A 42 4.10 -6.73 -9.74
C ALA A 42 4.38 -8.02 -8.96
N ALA A 43 4.13 -8.06 -7.67
CA ALA A 43 4.46 -9.22 -6.84
C ALA A 43 3.65 -10.45 -7.26
N ALA A 44 4.35 -11.55 -7.53
CA ALA A 44 3.73 -12.83 -7.85
C ALA A 44 3.36 -13.61 -6.59
N ALA A 45 4.13 -13.43 -5.52
CA ALA A 45 3.89 -14.05 -4.22
C ALA A 45 4.09 -13.02 -3.12
N LEU A 46 3.44 -13.22 -1.98
CA LEU A 46 3.53 -12.31 -0.85
C LEU A 46 4.98 -12.07 -0.42
N LEU A 47 5.79 -13.12 -0.40
CA LEU A 47 7.17 -13.02 0.05
C LEU A 47 8.07 -12.20 -0.89
N ASP A 48 7.63 -11.94 -2.12
CA ASP A 48 8.37 -11.04 -3.02
C ASP A 48 8.47 -9.64 -2.41
N LEU A 49 7.52 -9.27 -1.56
CA LEU A 49 7.47 -7.97 -0.92
C LEU A 49 8.43 -7.82 0.27
N ARG A 50 9.17 -8.86 0.60
CA ARG A 50 10.25 -8.79 1.59
C ARG A 50 11.48 -8.05 1.05
N SER A 51 11.58 -7.91 -0.24
CA SER A 51 12.66 -7.20 -0.91
C SER A 51 12.11 -5.96 -1.63
N PRO A 52 12.76 -4.79 -1.50
CA PRO A 52 13.91 -4.51 -0.65
C PRO A 52 13.55 -4.57 0.85
N PRO A 53 14.53 -4.80 1.74
CA PRO A 53 14.28 -4.90 3.18
C PRO A 53 13.57 -3.68 3.78
N GLY A 54 13.74 -2.51 3.18
CA GLY A 54 13.07 -1.28 3.59
C GLY A 54 11.54 -1.33 3.49
N ASN A 55 10.98 -2.29 2.75
CA ASN A 55 9.53 -2.48 2.68
C ASN A 55 8.94 -2.93 4.02
N ARG A 56 9.72 -3.60 4.85
CA ARG A 56 9.30 -4.11 6.15
C ARG A 56 7.93 -4.78 6.09
N LEU A 57 7.82 -5.82 5.26
CA LEU A 57 6.60 -6.60 5.16
C LEU A 57 6.22 -7.15 6.54
N GLU A 58 5.02 -6.85 6.99
CA GLU A 58 4.50 -7.27 8.29
C GLU A 58 3.09 -7.84 8.17
N ALA A 59 2.84 -8.93 8.90
CA ALA A 59 1.48 -9.42 9.11
C ALA A 59 0.85 -8.60 10.25
N LEU A 60 -0.38 -8.14 10.04
CA LEU A 60 -1.10 -7.34 11.02
C LEU A 60 -1.90 -8.23 11.98
N ARG A 61 -2.36 -7.65 13.09
CA ARG A 61 -3.04 -8.36 14.16
C ARG A 61 -4.39 -7.71 14.47
N GLY A 62 -5.17 -8.34 15.36
CA GLY A 62 -6.46 -7.84 15.78
C GLY A 62 -7.46 -7.81 14.64
N ASP A 63 -8.13 -6.69 14.48
CA ASP A 63 -9.15 -6.51 13.44
C ASP A 63 -8.58 -6.61 12.02
N LEU A 64 -7.27 -6.46 11.88
CA LEU A 64 -6.57 -6.53 10.60
C LEU A 64 -5.81 -7.84 10.41
N LYS A 65 -6.21 -8.89 11.10
CA LYS A 65 -5.51 -10.19 11.12
C LYS A 65 -5.25 -10.77 9.73
N ALA A 66 -6.15 -10.55 8.78
CA ALA A 66 -6.00 -11.07 7.41
C ALA A 66 -5.16 -10.16 6.51
N PHE A 67 -4.67 -9.04 7.06
CA PHE A 67 -3.97 -8.02 6.30
C PHE A 67 -2.46 -8.05 6.56
N HIS A 68 -1.73 -7.53 5.58
CA HIS A 68 -0.30 -7.27 5.68
C HIS A 68 -0.05 -5.79 5.38
N SER A 69 1.14 -5.33 5.70
CA SER A 69 1.55 -3.97 5.33
C SER A 69 2.97 -3.92 4.82
N ILE A 70 3.23 -2.95 3.95
CA ILE A 70 4.59 -2.57 3.55
C ILE A 70 4.79 -1.09 3.86
N ARG A 71 6.02 -0.76 4.26
CA ARG A 71 6.37 0.60 4.68
C ARG A 71 6.56 1.50 3.46
N VAL A 72 5.98 2.69 3.51
CA VAL A 72 6.25 3.77 2.55
C VAL A 72 7.32 4.69 3.13
N ASN A 73 7.10 5.20 4.33
CA ASN A 73 8.04 5.98 5.12
C ASN A 73 7.72 5.83 6.60
N ASP A 74 8.27 6.68 7.48
CA ASP A 74 8.05 6.56 8.93
C ASP A 74 6.59 6.77 9.33
N GLN A 75 5.81 7.47 8.52
CA GLN A 75 4.43 7.81 8.81
C GLN A 75 3.43 6.89 8.07
N TRP A 76 3.71 6.53 6.84
CA TRP A 76 2.74 5.90 5.95
C TRP A 76 3.08 4.46 5.65
N ARG A 77 2.05 3.62 5.60
CA ARG A 77 2.15 2.21 5.17
C ARG A 77 1.02 1.90 4.19
N LEU A 78 1.30 1.00 3.25
CA LEU A 78 0.27 0.38 2.43
C LEU A 78 -0.21 -0.87 3.14
N VAL A 79 -1.51 -0.94 3.37
CA VAL A 79 -2.18 -2.07 4.03
C VAL A 79 -3.03 -2.77 2.99
N PHE A 80 -2.96 -4.09 2.96
CA PHE A 80 -3.67 -4.89 1.97
C PHE A 80 -3.93 -6.29 2.51
N ARG A 81 -4.96 -6.92 1.96
CA ARG A 81 -5.23 -8.32 2.20
C ARG A 81 -4.65 -9.12 1.03
N TRP A 82 -3.89 -10.16 1.32
CA TRP A 82 -3.28 -11.00 0.29
C TRP A 82 -4.06 -12.29 0.17
N GLU A 83 -4.56 -12.58 -1.03
CA GLU A 83 -5.36 -13.77 -1.31
C GLU A 83 -5.15 -14.19 -2.76
N ARG A 84 -4.91 -15.47 -2.98
CA ARG A 84 -4.70 -16.04 -4.32
C ARG A 84 -3.64 -15.29 -5.12
N ASN A 85 -2.57 -14.93 -4.43
CA ASN A 85 -1.44 -14.20 -5.00
C ASN A 85 -1.82 -12.82 -5.55
N ASN A 86 -2.84 -12.20 -5.01
CA ASN A 86 -3.28 -10.85 -5.36
C ASN A 86 -3.47 -9.99 -4.12
N ALA A 87 -3.33 -8.68 -4.31
CA ALA A 87 -3.57 -7.68 -3.27
C ALA A 87 -5.01 -7.16 -3.37
N HIS A 88 -5.73 -7.24 -2.26
CA HIS A 88 -7.11 -6.81 -2.15
C HIS A 88 -7.24 -5.71 -1.11
N GLU A 89 -8.21 -4.83 -1.30
CA GLU A 89 -8.54 -3.76 -0.35
C GLU A 89 -7.32 -2.90 0.01
N VAL A 90 -6.52 -2.57 -0.98
CA VAL A 90 -5.29 -1.81 -0.80
C VAL A 90 -5.61 -0.40 -0.34
N LYS A 91 -5.00 0.04 0.75
CA LYS A 91 -5.18 1.39 1.26
C LYS A 91 -3.91 1.94 1.88
N LEU A 92 -3.74 3.25 1.76
CA LEU A 92 -2.65 3.98 2.39
C LEU A 92 -3.11 4.40 3.79
N MET A 93 -2.38 3.97 4.81
CA MET A 93 -2.70 4.30 6.19
C MET A 93 -1.62 5.15 6.83
N ASP A 94 -2.06 6.13 7.60
CA ASP A 94 -1.19 6.87 8.51
C ASP A 94 -0.88 5.95 9.69
N TYR A 95 0.37 5.54 9.77
CA TYR A 95 0.84 4.64 10.82
C TYR A 95 1.58 5.42 11.91
N HIS A 96 0.94 6.46 12.36
CA HIS A 96 1.51 7.37 13.34
C HIS A 96 1.57 6.71 14.71
N ARG A 97 2.74 6.70 15.30
CA ARG A 97 2.92 6.24 16.69
C ARG A 97 2.97 7.42 17.64
#